data_5267e9a05357ff91bf7f33e810a29293
#
_entry.id   5267e9a05357ff91bf7f33e810a29293
#
_cell.length_a   1.000
_cell.length_b   1.000
_cell.length_c   1.000
_cell.angle_alpha   90.00
_cell.angle_beta   90.00
_cell.angle_gamma   90.00
#
_symmetry.space_group_name_H-M   'P 1'
#
loop_
_entity.id
_entity.type
_entity.pdbx_description
1 polymer ?
#
loop_
_entity_poly.entity_id
_entity_poly.type
_entity_poly.pdbx_seq_one_letter_code
_entity_poly.pdbx_strand_id
1 'polypeptide(L)'
;IAEYESAERSGLLSFPRQYALTQKHKHLPEMMKVCLLENAPAFIPVVADFYSGMEVTVPVFASELNGSIENIKEVYRSLYSGGIVKYADASDEGGFLSAGAFEGSDAMEISVFGNDERILLCARYDNLGKGASGAALDNDRMLLT
;
A
#
# COMPACT_ATOMS: atom_id res chain seq x y z
N ILE A 1 8.34 15.24 8.76
CA ILE A 1 9.11 15.81 7.63
C ILE A 1 10.18 16.74 8.19
N ALA A 2 9.87 17.76 9.00
CA ALA A 2 10.84 18.73 9.49
C ALA A 2 12.11 18.13 10.13
N GLU A 3 12.00 16.99 10.83
CA GLU A 3 13.17 16.31 11.42
C GLU A 3 14.12 15.73 10.35
N TYR A 4 13.59 15.32 9.18
CA TYR A 4 14.38 14.79 8.06
C TYR A 4 15.07 15.89 7.26
N GLU A 5 14.53 17.11 7.26
CA GLU A 5 15.05 18.28 6.57
C GLU A 5 16.06 19.08 7.42
N SER A 6 16.17 18.78 8.71
CA SER A 6 17.07 19.47 9.64
C SER A 6 18.54 19.19 9.33
N ALA A 7 19.37 20.23 9.34
CA ALA A 7 20.82 20.10 9.24
C ALA A 7 21.46 19.34 10.43
N GLU A 8 20.76 19.31 11.56
CA GLU A 8 21.18 18.61 12.80
C GLU A 8 20.48 17.27 12.95
N ARG A 9 19.95 16.69 11.87
CA ARG A 9 19.21 15.43 11.92
C ARG A 9 20.03 14.27 12.53
N SER A 10 19.37 13.47 13.34
CA SER A 10 19.98 12.24 13.89
C SER A 10 20.33 11.25 12.78
N GLY A 11 21.49 10.60 12.87
CA GLY A 11 21.88 9.53 11.95
C GLY A 11 20.89 8.34 11.96
N LEU A 12 20.06 8.19 12.99
CA LEU A 12 19.00 7.17 13.03
C LEU A 12 17.91 7.41 11.97
N LEU A 13 17.74 8.64 11.49
CA LEU A 13 16.76 8.97 10.44
C LEU A 13 17.13 8.42 9.06
N SER A 14 18.38 8.00 8.86
CA SER A 14 18.83 7.35 7.62
C SER A 14 18.42 5.87 7.54
N PHE A 15 17.80 5.33 8.59
CA PHE A 15 17.33 3.95 8.63
C PHE A 15 15.79 3.91 8.67
N PRO A 16 15.15 2.86 8.11
CA PRO A 16 13.72 2.64 8.28
C PRO A 16 13.33 2.56 9.76
N ARG A 17 12.25 3.25 10.14
CA ARG A 17 11.78 3.29 11.53
C ARG A 17 10.30 2.92 11.59
N GLN A 18 9.98 1.94 12.42
CA GLN A 18 8.60 1.63 12.75
C GLN A 18 8.03 2.67 13.71
N TYR A 19 6.78 3.06 13.53
CA TYR A 19 6.06 3.95 14.44
C TYR A 19 4.69 3.37 14.82
N ALA A 20 3.85 4.13 15.54
CA ALA A 20 2.56 3.65 16.05
C ALA A 20 2.67 2.35 16.89
N LEU A 21 3.74 2.20 17.66
CA LEU A 21 4.05 0.99 18.45
C LEU A 21 2.97 0.64 19.47
N THR A 22 2.16 1.60 19.89
CA THR A 22 1.05 1.39 20.81
C THR A 22 -0.19 0.78 20.17
N GLN A 23 -0.18 0.56 18.85
CA GLN A 23 -1.33 0.10 18.05
C GLN A 23 -2.59 0.98 18.22
N LYS A 24 -2.40 2.28 18.42
CA LYS A 24 -3.45 3.30 18.56
C LYS A 24 -3.34 4.35 17.45
N HIS A 25 -3.23 3.90 16.20
CA HIS A 25 -3.13 4.80 15.06
C HIS A 25 -4.51 5.24 14.56
N LYS A 26 -4.62 6.50 14.08
CA LYS A 26 -5.87 7.09 13.59
C LYS A 26 -6.49 6.32 12.41
N HIS A 27 -5.69 5.60 11.62
CA HIS A 27 -6.20 4.81 10.49
C HIS A 27 -6.83 3.47 10.89
N LEU A 28 -6.61 2.96 12.11
CA LEU A 28 -7.21 1.68 12.53
C LEU A 28 -8.75 1.70 12.49
N PRO A 29 -9.44 2.71 13.06
CA PRO A 29 -10.90 2.79 12.94
C PRO A 29 -11.38 2.93 11.49
N GLU A 30 -10.62 3.61 10.64
CA GLU A 30 -10.91 3.74 9.21
C GLU A 30 -10.81 2.40 8.50
N MET A 31 -9.71 1.66 8.71
CA MET A 31 -9.53 0.29 8.17
C MET A 31 -10.67 -0.62 8.58
N MET A 32 -11.04 -0.63 9.86
CA MET A 32 -12.17 -1.44 10.34
C MET A 32 -13.47 -1.10 9.62
N LYS A 33 -13.77 0.20 9.49
CA LYS A 33 -15.01 0.66 8.86
C LYS A 33 -15.05 0.35 7.35
N VAL A 34 -13.98 0.64 6.63
CA VAL A 34 -13.93 0.48 5.16
C VAL A 34 -13.87 -1.00 4.77
N CYS A 35 -13.08 -1.79 5.49
CA CYS A 35 -12.91 -3.21 5.21
C CYS A 35 -13.92 -4.12 5.95
N LEU A 36 -14.87 -3.54 6.69
CA LEU A 36 -15.89 -4.25 7.47
C LEU A 36 -15.29 -5.29 8.43
N LEU A 37 -14.17 -4.94 9.07
CA LEU A 37 -13.47 -5.82 9.99
C LEU A 37 -14.13 -5.80 11.38
N GLU A 38 -14.30 -6.97 11.99
CA GLU A 38 -14.76 -7.09 13.38
C GLU A 38 -13.70 -6.62 14.38
N ASN A 39 -12.43 -6.86 14.07
CA ASN A 39 -11.29 -6.50 14.90
C ASN A 39 -10.29 -5.63 14.13
N ALA A 40 -9.61 -4.73 14.84
CA ALA A 40 -8.55 -3.94 14.25
C ALA A 40 -7.38 -4.84 13.82
N PRO A 41 -6.83 -4.66 12.62
CA PRO A 41 -5.66 -5.41 12.18
C PRO A 41 -4.41 -4.97 12.94
N ALA A 42 -3.39 -5.82 12.99
CA ALA A 42 -2.06 -5.41 13.40
C ALA A 42 -1.52 -4.41 12.36
N PHE A 43 -1.20 -3.20 12.80
CA PHE A 43 -0.73 -2.13 11.92
C PHE A 43 0.74 -1.83 12.19
N ILE A 44 1.60 -2.07 11.20
CA ILE A 44 3.05 -1.99 11.31
C ILE A 44 3.60 -0.95 10.33
N PRO A 45 3.31 0.35 10.54
CA PRO A 45 3.78 1.40 9.66
C PRO A 45 5.28 1.65 9.84
N VAL A 46 5.97 1.79 8.72
CA VAL A 46 7.41 2.10 8.66
C VAL A 46 7.59 3.38 7.86
N VAL A 47 8.45 4.26 8.35
CA VAL A 47 8.92 5.45 7.63
C VAL A 47 10.39 5.29 7.32
N ALA A 48 10.82 5.73 6.14
CA ALA A 48 12.21 5.71 5.69
C ALA A 48 12.60 7.02 5.04
N ASP A 49 13.89 7.21 4.79
CA ASP A 49 14.48 8.45 4.31
C ASP A 49 14.37 8.54 2.78
N PHE A 50 13.16 8.75 2.28
CA PHE A 50 12.87 9.08 0.89
C PHE A 50 11.66 10.02 0.82
N TYR A 51 11.55 10.78 -0.25
CA TYR A 51 10.59 11.87 -0.36
C TYR A 51 9.14 11.39 -0.47
N SER A 52 8.86 10.51 -1.40
CA SER A 52 7.52 9.97 -1.65
C SER A 52 7.57 8.52 -2.12
N GLY A 53 6.42 7.89 -2.13
CA GLY A 53 6.25 6.48 -2.47
C GLY A 53 5.76 5.69 -1.26
N MET A 54 4.99 4.65 -1.54
CA MET A 54 4.44 3.76 -0.52
C MET A 54 4.27 2.35 -1.08
N GLU A 55 4.62 1.41 -0.25
CA GLU A 55 4.29 -0.01 -0.42
C GLU A 55 3.47 -0.44 0.79
N VAL A 56 2.39 -1.15 0.55
CA VAL A 56 1.52 -1.74 1.57
C VAL A 56 1.40 -3.22 1.31
N THR A 57 1.80 -4.04 2.28
CA THR A 57 1.59 -5.49 2.25
C THR A 57 0.62 -5.92 3.33
N VAL A 58 -0.40 -6.68 2.92
CA VAL A 58 -1.32 -7.38 3.83
C VAL A 58 -1.05 -8.88 3.72
N PRO A 59 -0.39 -9.48 4.73
CA PRO A 59 -0.19 -10.92 4.77
C PRO A 59 -1.51 -11.63 5.18
N VAL A 60 -1.83 -12.71 4.48
CA VAL A 60 -3.02 -13.53 4.72
C VAL A 60 -2.65 -15.00 4.69
N PHE A 61 -3.18 -15.79 5.60
CA PHE A 61 -3.06 -17.24 5.54
C PHE A 61 -4.16 -17.83 4.63
N ALA A 62 -3.80 -18.76 3.77
CA ALA A 62 -4.77 -19.40 2.87
C ALA A 62 -5.91 -20.11 3.63
N SER A 63 -5.65 -20.56 4.86
CA SER A 63 -6.67 -21.14 5.76
C SER A 63 -7.76 -20.14 6.20
N GLU A 64 -7.53 -18.84 6.04
CA GLU A 64 -8.50 -17.78 6.37
C GLU A 64 -9.36 -17.38 5.16
N LEU A 65 -9.13 -17.99 4.00
CA LEU A 65 -9.77 -17.67 2.73
C LEU A 65 -10.70 -18.78 2.24
N ASN A 66 -11.74 -18.39 1.50
CA ASN A 66 -12.62 -19.30 0.80
C ASN A 66 -12.20 -19.47 -0.68
N GLY A 67 -10.91 -19.75 -0.92
CA GLY A 67 -10.38 -19.90 -2.28
C GLY A 67 -8.86 -19.98 -2.31
N SER A 68 -8.32 -20.13 -3.51
CA SER A 68 -6.88 -20.21 -3.77
C SER A 68 -6.28 -18.82 -4.07
N ILE A 69 -4.96 -18.73 -4.08
CA ILE A 69 -4.23 -17.54 -4.56
C ILE A 69 -4.63 -17.16 -6.00
N GLU A 70 -4.88 -18.14 -6.88
CA GLU A 70 -5.31 -17.87 -8.25
C GLU A 70 -6.72 -17.26 -8.32
N ASN A 71 -7.64 -17.68 -7.45
CA ASN A 71 -8.95 -17.02 -7.38
C ASN A 71 -8.85 -15.55 -7.01
N ILE A 72 -7.95 -15.18 -6.08
CA ILE A 72 -7.70 -13.78 -5.72
C ILE A 72 -7.15 -13.01 -6.93
N LYS A 73 -6.15 -13.58 -7.61
CA LYS A 73 -5.56 -12.97 -8.82
C LYS A 73 -6.60 -12.75 -9.92
N GLU A 74 -7.47 -13.73 -10.17
CA GLU A 74 -8.57 -13.62 -11.14
C GLU A 74 -9.53 -12.49 -10.79
N VAL A 75 -9.93 -12.37 -9.53
CA VAL A 75 -10.78 -11.28 -9.06
C VAL A 75 -10.09 -9.93 -9.31
N TYR A 76 -8.81 -9.79 -8.94
CA TYR A 76 -8.09 -8.54 -9.13
C TYR A 76 -7.85 -8.20 -10.61
N ARG A 77 -7.54 -9.19 -11.46
CA ARG A 77 -7.46 -8.99 -12.93
C ARG A 77 -8.76 -8.46 -13.50
N SER A 78 -9.89 -9.00 -13.05
CA SER A 78 -11.20 -8.59 -13.53
C SER A 78 -11.59 -7.19 -13.05
N LEU A 79 -11.28 -6.83 -11.80
CA LEU A 79 -11.64 -5.55 -11.20
C LEU A 79 -10.71 -4.40 -11.63
N TYR A 80 -9.42 -4.70 -11.82
CA TYR A 80 -8.38 -3.69 -12.06
C TYR A 80 -7.68 -3.91 -13.41
N SER A 81 -8.48 -4.10 -14.46
CA SER A 81 -8.00 -4.35 -15.83
C SER A 81 -7.47 -3.11 -16.57
N GLY A 82 -7.64 -1.92 -15.99
CA GLY A 82 -7.21 -0.66 -16.61
C GLY A 82 -7.50 0.55 -15.72
N GLY A 83 -7.16 1.74 -16.22
CA GLY A 83 -7.33 2.98 -15.48
C GLY A 83 -6.15 3.28 -14.54
N ILE A 84 -6.42 4.06 -13.49
CA ILE A 84 -5.41 4.54 -12.54
C ILE A 84 -4.96 3.43 -11.59
N VAL A 85 -5.88 2.55 -11.18
CA VAL A 85 -5.57 1.37 -10.38
C VAL A 85 -5.49 0.17 -11.31
N LYS A 86 -4.36 -0.55 -11.29
CA LYS A 86 -4.10 -1.69 -12.16
C LYS A 86 -3.60 -2.88 -11.37
N TYR A 87 -4.03 -4.06 -11.76
CA TYR A 87 -3.43 -5.30 -11.29
C TYR A 87 -2.24 -5.70 -12.19
N ALA A 88 -1.15 -6.17 -11.58
CA ALA A 88 0.02 -6.71 -12.26
C ALA A 88 0.42 -8.07 -11.69
N ASP A 89 0.58 -9.06 -12.58
CA ASP A 89 0.95 -10.44 -12.20
C ASP A 89 2.42 -10.60 -11.79
N ALA A 90 3.30 -9.78 -12.38
CA ALA A 90 4.75 -9.84 -12.15
C ALA A 90 5.26 -8.39 -12.09
N SER A 91 5.27 -7.84 -10.90
CA SER A 91 5.60 -6.45 -10.65
C SER A 91 6.81 -6.26 -9.73
N ASP A 92 7.45 -7.35 -9.35
CA ASP A 92 8.63 -7.30 -8.51
C ASP A 92 9.90 -6.93 -9.30
N GLU A 93 10.84 -6.32 -8.63
CA GLU A 93 12.17 -5.98 -9.13
C GLU A 93 13.17 -7.07 -8.67
N GLY A 94 13.15 -8.25 -9.32
CA GLY A 94 14.05 -9.36 -8.97
C GLY A 94 13.82 -9.94 -7.57
N GLY A 95 12.57 -10.06 -7.15
CA GLY A 95 12.16 -10.55 -5.84
C GLY A 95 12.00 -9.47 -4.78
N PHE A 96 12.05 -8.19 -5.17
CA PHE A 96 11.83 -7.04 -4.29
C PHE A 96 10.63 -6.21 -4.74
N LEU A 97 10.01 -5.48 -3.80
CA LEU A 97 9.01 -4.47 -4.08
C LEU A 97 9.48 -3.11 -3.55
N SER A 98 9.87 -2.22 -4.45
CA SER A 98 10.28 -0.88 -4.06
C SER A 98 9.08 0.02 -3.80
N ALA A 99 9.06 0.68 -2.64
CA ALA A 99 8.07 1.72 -2.34
C ALA A 99 8.18 2.93 -3.28
N GLY A 100 9.35 3.16 -3.89
CA GLY A 100 9.60 4.28 -4.82
C GLY A 100 9.19 4.02 -6.26
N ALA A 101 8.70 2.81 -6.61
CA ALA A 101 8.40 2.45 -8.00
C ALA A 101 7.36 3.36 -8.68
N PHE A 102 6.51 4.03 -7.90
CA PHE A 102 5.45 4.92 -8.38
C PHE A 102 5.65 6.37 -7.95
N GLU A 103 6.86 6.76 -7.55
CA GLU A 103 7.17 8.14 -7.18
C GLU A 103 6.80 9.12 -8.31
N GLY A 104 6.06 10.18 -7.97
CA GLY A 104 5.58 11.18 -8.92
C GLY A 104 4.43 10.74 -9.83
N SER A 105 3.84 9.55 -9.60
CA SER A 105 2.75 9.00 -10.40
C SER A 105 1.41 9.07 -9.66
N ASP A 106 0.31 9.31 -10.39
CA ASP A 106 -1.05 9.14 -9.87
C ASP A 106 -1.56 7.69 -9.97
N ALA A 107 -0.78 6.78 -10.55
CA ALA A 107 -1.14 5.37 -10.67
C ALA A 107 -0.99 4.61 -9.35
N MET A 108 -1.77 3.55 -9.21
CA MET A 108 -1.67 2.55 -8.16
C MET A 108 -1.57 1.17 -8.76
N GLU A 109 -0.62 0.38 -8.32
CA GLU A 109 -0.49 -1.01 -8.70
C GLU A 109 -0.93 -1.92 -7.56
N ILE A 110 -1.70 -2.94 -7.89
CA ILE A 110 -2.06 -4.04 -6.98
C ILE A 110 -1.41 -5.31 -7.51
N SER A 111 -0.82 -6.10 -6.63
CA SER A 111 -0.20 -7.38 -6.96
C SER A 111 -0.43 -8.42 -5.87
N VAL A 112 -0.27 -9.68 -6.21
CA VAL A 112 -0.44 -10.81 -5.29
C VAL A 112 0.76 -11.74 -5.42
N PHE A 113 1.44 -11.96 -4.30
CA PHE A 113 2.58 -12.86 -4.19
C PHE A 113 2.33 -13.95 -3.15
N GLY A 114 3.22 -14.88 -3.04
CA GLY A 114 3.18 -15.95 -2.05
C GLY A 114 3.00 -17.33 -2.64
N ASN A 115 2.35 -18.19 -1.89
CA ASN A 115 2.12 -19.59 -2.21
C ASN A 115 0.76 -20.07 -1.67
N ASP A 116 0.47 -21.36 -1.81
CA ASP A 116 -0.80 -21.96 -1.37
C ASP A 116 -1.03 -21.95 0.14
N GLU A 117 -0.07 -21.50 0.95
CA GLU A 117 -0.21 -21.40 2.41
C GLU A 117 -0.22 -19.94 2.89
N ARG A 118 0.60 -19.09 2.29
CA ARG A 118 0.84 -17.69 2.70
C ARG A 118 0.78 -16.78 1.49
N ILE A 119 -0.12 -15.83 1.54
CA ILE A 119 -0.41 -14.92 0.45
C ILE A 119 -0.09 -13.49 0.90
N LEU A 120 0.50 -12.71 0.04
CA LEU A 120 0.78 -11.30 0.23
C LEU A 120 -0.07 -10.49 -0.76
N LEU A 121 -0.99 -9.69 -0.24
CA LEU A 121 -1.74 -8.72 -1.01
C LEU A 121 -0.97 -7.40 -0.94
N CYS A 122 -0.46 -6.95 -2.09
CA CYS A 122 0.44 -5.81 -2.14
C CYS A 122 -0.19 -4.67 -2.94
N ALA A 123 0.10 -3.44 -2.52
CA ALA A 123 -0.25 -2.23 -3.26
C ALA A 123 0.92 -1.24 -3.24
N ARG A 124 1.23 -0.65 -4.41
CA ARG A 124 2.26 0.39 -4.54
C ARG A 124 1.68 1.64 -5.17
N TYR A 125 2.01 2.79 -4.62
CA TYR A 125 1.55 4.10 -5.11
C TYR A 125 2.39 5.24 -4.53
N ASP A 126 2.25 6.42 -5.10
CA ASP A 126 2.80 7.63 -4.49
C ASP A 126 1.84 8.14 -3.40
N ASN A 127 2.31 8.23 -2.16
CA ASN A 127 1.52 8.72 -1.02
C ASN A 127 1.23 10.23 -1.09
N LEU A 128 1.97 10.99 -1.86
CA LEU A 128 1.74 12.43 -2.11
C LEU A 128 0.91 12.67 -3.37
N GLY A 129 1.03 11.81 -4.39
CA GLY A 129 0.22 11.79 -5.59
C GLY A 129 -1.13 11.09 -5.37
N LYS A 130 -1.21 9.80 -5.73
CA LYS A 130 -2.45 8.99 -5.62
C LYS A 130 -3.03 8.94 -4.21
N GLY A 131 -2.17 8.93 -3.19
CA GLY A 131 -2.61 8.91 -1.77
C GLY A 131 -3.16 10.24 -1.24
N ALA A 132 -3.06 11.34 -2.00
CA ALA A 132 -3.47 12.68 -1.54
C ALA A 132 -4.04 13.54 -2.67
N SER A 133 -3.21 14.38 -3.31
CA SER A 133 -3.65 15.39 -4.28
C SER A 133 -4.12 14.80 -5.61
N GLY A 134 -3.46 13.76 -6.10
CA GLY A 134 -3.85 13.08 -7.35
C GLY A 134 -5.24 12.46 -7.27
N ALA A 135 -5.57 11.78 -6.17
CA ALA A 135 -6.90 11.21 -5.96
C ALA A 135 -8.01 12.27 -5.90
N ALA A 136 -7.73 13.45 -5.34
CA ALA A 136 -8.70 14.55 -5.30
C ALA A 136 -9.00 15.09 -6.70
N LEU A 137 -7.96 15.31 -7.54
CA LEU A 137 -8.12 15.77 -8.91
C LEU A 137 -8.86 14.76 -9.81
N ASP A 138 -8.62 13.46 -9.60
CA ASP A 138 -9.32 12.41 -10.34
C ASP A 138 -10.82 12.37 -9.99
N ASN A 139 -11.17 12.54 -8.72
CA ASN A 139 -12.56 12.61 -8.28
C ASN A 139 -13.29 13.82 -8.91
N ASP A 140 -12.63 14.98 -8.96
CA ASP A 140 -13.19 16.17 -9.61
C ASP A 140 -13.44 15.97 -11.11
N ARG A 141 -12.51 15.29 -11.82
CA ARG A 141 -12.69 14.96 -13.23
C ARG A 141 -13.86 14.01 -13.48
N MET A 142 -14.07 13.01 -12.62
CA MET A 142 -15.20 12.09 -12.73
C MET A 142 -16.55 12.75 -12.45
N LEU A 143 -16.60 13.83 -11.67
CA LEU A 143 -17.83 14.58 -11.40
C LEU A 143 -18.22 15.53 -12.54
N LEU A 144 -17.30 15.82 -13.48
CA LEU A 144 -17.50 16.75 -14.61
C LEU A 144 -17.81 16.03 -15.93
N THR A 145 -17.86 14.70 -15.94
CA THR A 145 -18.23 13.85 -17.07
C THR A 145 -19.57 13.16 -16.84
#